data_e2190f62db55383c8ebf7e8bf3c3f48d
#
_entry.id   e2190f62db55383c8ebf7e8bf3c3f48d
#
_cell.length_a   1.000
_cell.length_b   1.000
_cell.length_c   1.000
_cell.angle_alpha   90.00
_cell.angle_beta   90.00
_cell.angle_gamma   90.00
#
_symmetry.space_group_name_H-M   'P 1'
#
loop_
_entity.id
_entity.type
_entity.pdbx_description
1 polymer ?
#
loop_
_entity_poly.entity_id
_entity_poly.type
_entity_poly.pdbx_seq_one_letter_code
_entity_poly.pdbx_strand_id
1 'polypeptide(L)'
;VVTSMGGLPRNIRMAKAPPIKCQGIKTKLVPFIFRNIRWNESKGGRWIEPFLGSGVVVLNLAPERALLTDTNQHIIHFYQAIQQGEMTPAAVREYLFHAGRQLEQQGENYYYEVRDRFNRTGSPFDFLFLNRACFNGLMRFNQNGEFNVPFCRKPHRFTPAYITKITNQISWVSCQMRGKEWEFRVASWEEALRVASPDDFVYLDPPYIGRHTDYYNHWDMNDTLRLAQAMRQLPCGYALSMWLENRYRRNGLIDMLWDDLELRVYRHFYHIGATEELRNWMLEALLIRPGFAVPIHAQAELGSHRQSHQLSLL
;
A
#
# COMPACT_ATOMS: atom_id res chain seq x y z
N VAL A 1 -28.20 6.56 -3.21
CA VAL A 1 -27.38 5.37 -2.99
C VAL A 1 -27.61 4.50 -4.21
N VAL A 2 -26.72 4.53 -5.19
CA VAL A 2 -26.74 3.62 -6.34
C VAL A 2 -25.86 2.44 -5.96
N THR A 3 -26.48 1.35 -5.55
CA THR A 3 -25.87 0.04 -5.43
C THR A 3 -25.38 -0.39 -6.82
N SER A 4 -24.06 -0.27 -7.06
CA SER A 4 -23.45 -0.78 -8.29
C SER A 4 -23.43 -2.31 -8.24
N MET A 5 -24.06 -2.95 -9.19
CA MET A 5 -23.90 -4.38 -9.41
C MET A 5 -22.40 -4.74 -9.51
N GLY A 6 -21.88 -5.41 -8.48
CA GLY A 6 -20.72 -6.30 -8.51
C GLY A 6 -19.39 -5.72 -9.03
N GLY A 7 -18.98 -4.50 -8.64
CA GLY A 7 -17.68 -3.98 -9.05
C GLY A 7 -17.02 -3.13 -7.97
N LEU A 8 -15.68 -3.07 -8.02
CA LEU A 8 -14.88 -2.19 -7.18
C LEU A 8 -15.31 -0.72 -7.33
N PRO A 9 -15.08 0.16 -6.32
CA PRO A 9 -15.53 1.56 -6.35
C PRO A 9 -14.82 2.33 -7.47
N ARG A 10 -15.46 2.41 -8.65
CA ARG A 10 -14.93 3.05 -9.87
C ARG A 10 -14.88 4.57 -9.80
N ASN A 11 -15.57 5.18 -8.82
CA ASN A 11 -15.71 6.64 -8.69
C ASN A 11 -14.60 7.29 -7.85
N ILE A 12 -13.63 6.52 -7.35
CA ILE A 12 -12.49 7.11 -6.63
C ILE A 12 -11.65 7.91 -7.61
N ARG A 13 -11.71 9.25 -7.48
CA ARG A 13 -10.87 10.17 -8.27
C ARG A 13 -9.47 10.30 -7.69
N MET A 14 -9.36 10.23 -6.36
CA MET A 14 -8.11 10.39 -5.62
C MET A 14 -8.12 9.49 -4.39
N ALA A 15 -7.11 8.65 -4.25
CA ALA A 15 -6.96 7.80 -3.08
C ALA A 15 -6.47 8.59 -1.87
N LYS A 16 -6.95 8.22 -0.69
CA LYS A 16 -6.44 8.72 0.58
C LYS A 16 -5.16 7.98 0.97
N ALA A 17 -4.16 8.73 1.42
CA ALA A 17 -2.90 8.15 1.89
C ALA A 17 -3.04 7.66 3.33
N PRO A 18 -2.54 6.45 3.65
CA PRO A 18 -2.53 5.93 5.02
C PRO A 18 -1.54 6.66 5.92
N PRO A 19 -1.61 6.42 7.26
CA PRO A 19 -0.76 7.12 8.23
C PRO A 19 0.71 6.74 8.17
N ILE A 20 1.06 5.52 7.77
CA ILE A 20 2.45 5.11 7.59
C ILE A 20 2.91 5.34 6.14
N LYS A 21 4.17 5.72 5.99
CA LYS A 21 4.83 5.83 4.70
C LYS A 21 5.49 4.50 4.37
N CYS A 22 5.37 4.09 3.13
CA CYS A 22 6.03 2.90 2.62
C CYS A 22 6.64 3.21 1.26
N GLN A 23 7.77 2.61 0.94
CA GLN A 23 8.34 2.68 -0.40
C GLN A 23 7.41 1.97 -1.37
N GLY A 24 7.31 2.49 -2.60
CA GLY A 24 6.44 1.90 -3.61
C GLY A 24 4.94 2.08 -3.39
N ILE A 25 4.52 2.95 -2.44
CA ILE A 25 3.10 3.19 -2.16
C ILE A 25 2.29 3.51 -3.43
N LYS A 26 1.21 2.77 -3.63
CA LYS A 26 0.39 2.81 -4.84
C LYS A 26 -0.72 3.88 -4.82
N THR A 27 -0.62 4.94 -4.01
CA THR A 27 -1.68 5.95 -3.85
C THR A 27 -2.20 6.51 -5.18
N LYS A 28 -1.31 6.79 -6.12
CA LYS A 28 -1.69 7.30 -7.46
C LYS A 28 -2.30 6.23 -8.36
N LEU A 29 -1.97 4.95 -8.12
CA LEU A 29 -2.45 3.82 -8.91
C LEU A 29 -3.79 3.28 -8.44
N VAL A 30 -4.21 3.53 -7.20
CA VAL A 30 -5.47 2.99 -6.66
C VAL A 30 -6.68 3.23 -7.58
N PRO A 31 -6.93 4.45 -8.12
CA PRO A 31 -8.04 4.67 -9.04
C PRO A 31 -7.91 3.86 -10.34
N PHE A 32 -6.68 3.66 -10.82
CA PHE A 32 -6.40 2.85 -12.00
C PHE A 32 -6.63 1.38 -11.72
N ILE A 33 -6.15 0.84 -10.58
CA ILE A 33 -6.35 -0.54 -10.14
C ILE A 33 -7.84 -0.86 -10.11
N PHE A 34 -8.65 -0.04 -9.42
CA PHE A 34 -10.08 -0.29 -9.27
C PHE A 34 -10.89 -0.18 -10.57
N ARG A 35 -10.45 0.65 -11.52
CA ARG A 35 -11.11 0.72 -12.84
C ARG A 35 -10.83 -0.48 -13.72
N ASN A 36 -9.75 -1.20 -13.50
CA ASN A 36 -9.31 -2.29 -14.34
C ASN A 36 -9.66 -3.68 -13.81
N ILE A 37 -9.90 -3.82 -12.49
CA ILE A 37 -10.24 -5.09 -11.86
C ILE A 37 -11.77 -5.29 -11.80
N ARG A 38 -12.21 -6.53 -11.98
CA ARG A 38 -13.59 -6.99 -11.80
C ARG A 38 -13.62 -8.07 -10.73
N TRP A 39 -14.20 -7.76 -9.58
CA TRP A 39 -14.44 -8.68 -8.48
C TRP A 39 -15.79 -8.39 -7.87
N ASN A 40 -16.50 -9.44 -7.45
CA ASN A 40 -17.83 -9.34 -6.86
C ASN A 40 -17.80 -9.80 -5.40
N GLU A 41 -17.77 -8.84 -4.50
CA GLU A 41 -17.78 -9.06 -3.06
C GLU A 41 -19.08 -9.72 -2.55
N SER A 42 -20.20 -9.55 -3.26
CA SER A 42 -21.51 -10.13 -2.85
C SER A 42 -21.54 -11.65 -2.77
N LYS A 43 -20.52 -12.32 -3.30
CA LYS A 43 -20.34 -13.78 -3.17
C LYS A 43 -19.72 -14.21 -1.84
N GLY A 44 -19.41 -13.25 -0.94
CA GLY A 44 -18.84 -13.55 0.38
C GLY A 44 -17.35 -13.87 0.39
N GLY A 45 -16.63 -13.64 -0.71
CA GLY A 45 -15.19 -13.76 -0.80
C GLY A 45 -14.44 -12.67 -0.03
N ARG A 46 -13.17 -12.90 0.23
CA ARG A 46 -12.26 -11.96 0.87
C ARG A 46 -11.39 -11.24 -0.15
N TRP A 47 -11.04 -9.99 0.16
CA TRP A 47 -9.89 -9.34 -0.46
C TRP A 47 -8.62 -9.77 0.27
N ILE A 48 -7.61 -10.26 -0.45
CA ILE A 48 -6.35 -10.77 0.12
C ILE A 48 -5.19 -9.90 -0.38
N GLU A 49 -4.43 -9.30 0.54
CA GLU A 49 -3.17 -8.60 0.25
C GLU A 49 -2.00 -9.28 0.98
N PRO A 50 -1.21 -10.14 0.29
CA PRO A 50 -0.06 -10.83 0.87
C PRO A 50 1.16 -9.94 1.14
N PHE A 51 1.17 -8.75 0.55
CA PHE A 51 2.21 -7.72 0.68
C PHE A 51 1.53 -6.41 1.08
N LEU A 52 1.04 -6.35 2.34
CA LEU A 52 0.19 -5.23 2.80
C LEU A 52 0.89 -3.87 2.69
N GLY A 53 2.16 -3.79 3.11
CA GLY A 53 2.91 -2.54 3.13
C GLY A 53 2.13 -1.42 3.82
N SER A 54 1.84 -0.35 3.09
CA SER A 54 1.06 0.77 3.63
C SER A 54 -0.45 0.51 3.70
N GLY A 55 -0.96 -0.59 3.17
CA GLY A 55 -2.39 -0.89 3.09
C GLY A 55 -3.22 0.05 2.22
N VAL A 56 -2.56 0.85 1.36
CA VAL A 56 -3.25 1.91 0.62
C VAL A 56 -4.36 1.38 -0.30
N VAL A 57 -4.22 0.16 -0.84
CA VAL A 57 -5.22 -0.41 -1.75
C VAL A 57 -6.42 -0.88 -0.96
N VAL A 58 -6.26 -1.77 0.02
CA VAL A 58 -7.37 -2.27 0.84
C VAL A 58 -8.09 -1.16 1.61
N LEU A 59 -7.37 -0.17 2.15
CA LEU A 59 -7.98 0.93 2.89
C LEU A 59 -8.86 1.84 2.01
N ASN A 60 -8.56 1.96 0.73
CA ASN A 60 -9.38 2.72 -0.22
C ASN A 60 -10.50 1.86 -0.85
N LEU A 61 -10.33 0.56 -0.90
CA LEU A 61 -11.36 -0.40 -1.30
C LEU A 61 -12.41 -0.57 -0.20
N ALA A 62 -11.92 -0.74 1.02
CA ALA A 62 -12.71 -0.98 2.23
C ALA A 62 -13.69 -2.16 2.10
N PRO A 63 -13.23 -3.37 1.71
CA PRO A 63 -14.09 -4.54 1.55
C PRO A 63 -14.71 -4.95 2.89
N GLU A 64 -15.80 -5.72 2.87
CA GLU A 64 -16.40 -6.27 4.08
C GLU A 64 -15.50 -7.31 4.76
N ARG A 65 -14.80 -8.12 3.95
CA ARG A 65 -13.92 -9.18 4.43
C ARG A 65 -12.53 -9.07 3.79
N ALA A 66 -11.48 -9.14 4.61
CA ALA A 66 -10.10 -9.11 4.10
C ALA A 66 -9.15 -9.99 4.91
N LEU A 67 -8.16 -10.58 4.22
CA LEU A 67 -6.97 -11.17 4.81
C LEU A 67 -5.75 -10.33 4.38
N LEU A 68 -5.09 -9.73 5.35
CA LEU A 68 -4.06 -8.73 5.15
C LEU A 68 -2.77 -9.21 5.83
N THR A 69 -1.77 -9.55 5.03
CA THR A 69 -0.53 -10.12 5.58
C THR A 69 0.69 -9.31 5.16
N ASP A 70 1.70 -9.36 5.98
CA ASP A 70 3.04 -8.85 5.70
C ASP A 70 4.04 -9.63 6.56
N THR A 71 5.26 -9.80 6.08
CA THR A 71 6.34 -10.38 6.87
C THR A 71 6.88 -9.40 7.91
N ASN A 72 6.68 -8.10 7.70
CA ASN A 72 7.04 -7.06 8.65
C ASN A 72 5.98 -6.99 9.77
N GLN A 73 6.29 -7.61 10.92
CA GLN A 73 5.40 -7.61 12.08
C GLN A 73 4.98 -6.21 12.55
N HIS A 74 5.82 -5.19 12.39
CA HIS A 74 5.53 -3.83 12.86
C HIS A 74 4.41 -3.16 12.05
N ILE A 75 4.30 -3.47 10.76
CA ILE A 75 3.16 -3.05 9.91
C ILE A 75 1.87 -3.70 10.43
N ILE A 76 1.90 -5.00 10.66
CA ILE A 76 0.73 -5.76 11.12
C ILE A 76 0.31 -5.29 12.51
N HIS A 77 1.22 -5.21 13.48
CA HIS A 77 0.92 -4.74 14.84
C HIS A 77 0.39 -3.31 14.85
N PHE A 78 0.88 -2.44 13.96
CA PHE A 78 0.37 -1.08 13.82
C PHE A 78 -1.12 -1.05 13.43
N TYR A 79 -1.52 -1.83 12.44
CA TYR A 79 -2.92 -1.89 12.00
C TYR A 79 -3.81 -2.63 13.01
N GLN A 80 -3.31 -3.68 13.65
CA GLN A 80 -4.01 -4.36 14.74
C GLN A 80 -4.28 -3.41 15.91
N ALA A 81 -3.31 -2.58 16.32
CA ALA A 81 -3.49 -1.60 17.40
C ALA A 81 -4.56 -0.55 17.07
N ILE A 82 -4.70 -0.14 15.79
CA ILE A 82 -5.80 0.74 15.37
C ILE A 82 -7.15 -0.03 15.42
N GLN A 83 -7.19 -1.26 14.93
CA GLN A 83 -8.39 -2.09 14.88
C GLN A 83 -8.92 -2.38 16.29
N GLN A 84 -8.03 -2.66 17.25
CA GLN A 84 -8.33 -2.95 18.64
C GLN A 84 -8.68 -1.71 19.48
N GLY A 85 -8.52 -0.50 18.90
CA GLY A 85 -8.79 0.76 19.58
C GLY A 85 -7.70 1.20 20.56
N GLU A 86 -6.51 0.61 20.51
CA GLU A 86 -5.34 1.05 21.26
C GLU A 86 -4.80 2.38 20.69
N MET A 87 -4.61 2.44 19.36
CA MET A 87 -4.20 3.65 18.66
C MET A 87 -5.41 4.49 18.21
N THR A 88 -6.09 5.13 19.16
CA THR A 88 -7.16 6.09 18.82
C THR A 88 -6.60 7.41 18.28
N PRO A 89 -7.39 8.22 17.54
CA PRO A 89 -6.96 9.56 17.12
C PRO A 89 -6.53 10.46 18.30
N ALA A 90 -7.18 10.33 19.46
CA ALA A 90 -6.86 11.09 20.68
C ALA A 90 -5.52 10.65 21.27
N ALA A 91 -5.32 9.35 21.47
CA ALA A 91 -4.06 8.79 22.00
C ALA A 91 -2.87 9.10 21.09
N VAL A 92 -3.05 8.97 19.75
CA VAL A 92 -2.01 9.31 18.78
C VAL A 92 -1.69 10.80 18.79
N ARG A 93 -2.70 11.68 18.94
CA ARG A 93 -2.50 13.13 19.06
C ARG A 93 -1.67 13.47 20.29
N GLU A 94 -2.03 12.92 21.42
CA GLU A 94 -1.34 13.15 22.69
C GLU A 94 0.12 12.67 22.62
N TYR A 95 0.31 11.44 22.18
CA TYR A 95 1.66 10.89 22.00
C TYR A 95 2.53 11.74 21.08
N LEU A 96 2.04 12.10 19.87
CA LEU A 96 2.81 12.87 18.90
C LEU A 96 3.05 14.32 19.37
N PHE A 97 2.15 14.90 20.17
CA PHE A 97 2.35 16.22 20.76
C PHE A 97 3.52 16.19 21.76
N HIS A 98 3.53 15.22 22.68
CA HIS A 98 4.61 15.09 23.66
C HIS A 98 5.94 14.72 22.99
N ALA A 99 5.94 13.68 22.13
CA ALA A 99 7.13 13.25 21.43
C ALA A 99 7.68 14.34 20.49
N GLY A 100 6.80 15.13 19.86
CA GLY A 100 7.19 16.25 19.01
C GLY A 100 7.89 17.37 19.79
N ARG A 101 7.42 17.69 20.99
CA ARG A 101 8.09 18.66 21.90
C ARG A 101 9.46 18.17 22.35
N GLN A 102 9.57 16.90 22.73
CA GLN A 102 10.86 16.32 23.08
C GLN A 102 11.84 16.33 21.89
N LEU A 103 11.36 16.03 20.70
CA LEU A 103 12.15 16.10 19.47
C LEU A 103 12.64 17.53 19.19
N GLU A 104 11.78 18.54 19.41
CA GLU A 104 12.14 19.95 19.23
C GLU A 104 13.21 20.40 20.23
N GLN A 105 13.16 19.93 21.47
CA GLN A 105 14.12 20.29 22.54
C GLN A 105 15.44 19.56 22.42
N GLN A 106 15.45 18.27 22.10
CA GLN A 106 16.60 17.38 22.16
C GLN A 106 17.14 16.98 20.77
N GLY A 107 16.41 17.28 19.69
CA GLY A 107 16.83 16.98 18.33
C GLY A 107 17.01 15.48 18.07
N GLU A 108 18.15 15.14 17.45
CA GLU A 108 18.45 13.76 17.08
C GLU A 108 18.65 12.82 18.27
N ASN A 109 19.02 13.30 19.44
CA ASN A 109 19.19 12.46 20.63
C ASN A 109 17.86 11.80 21.00
N TYR A 110 16.78 12.57 21.04
CA TYR A 110 15.46 12.01 21.31
C TYR A 110 15.00 11.04 20.22
N TYR A 111 15.29 11.34 18.95
CA TYR A 111 14.96 10.41 17.86
C TYR A 111 15.62 9.05 18.07
N TYR A 112 16.91 9.02 18.42
CA TYR A 112 17.62 7.76 18.67
C TYR A 112 17.17 7.06 19.94
N GLU A 113 16.80 7.81 20.99
CA GLU A 113 16.17 7.23 22.18
C GLU A 113 14.87 6.50 21.84
N VAL A 114 13.99 7.14 21.06
CA VAL A 114 12.74 6.50 20.59
C VAL A 114 13.03 5.29 19.72
N ARG A 115 14.05 5.35 18.85
CA ARG A 115 14.43 4.22 18.00
C ARG A 115 14.91 3.03 18.82
N ASP A 116 15.76 3.28 19.82
CA ASP A 116 16.27 2.22 20.71
C ASP A 116 15.15 1.63 21.57
N ARG A 117 14.22 2.46 22.03
CA ARG A 117 13.01 1.98 22.73
C ARG A 117 12.14 1.13 21.82
N PHE A 118 11.87 1.59 20.60
CA PHE A 118 11.12 0.84 19.60
C PHE A 118 11.75 -0.52 19.30
N ASN A 119 13.05 -0.56 19.10
CA ASN A 119 13.78 -1.81 18.81
C ASN A 119 13.71 -2.82 19.97
N ARG A 120 13.48 -2.35 21.22
CA ARG A 120 13.26 -3.24 22.37
C ARG A 120 11.80 -3.66 22.55
N THR A 121 10.85 -2.76 22.24
CA THR A 121 9.44 -2.94 22.63
C THR A 121 8.48 -3.22 21.48
N GLY A 122 8.85 -2.81 20.27
CA GLY A 122 7.96 -2.90 19.08
C GLY A 122 6.73 -1.98 19.14
N SER A 123 6.73 -0.94 20.00
CA SER A 123 5.58 -0.06 20.21
C SER A 123 5.03 0.52 18.90
N PRO A 124 3.73 0.38 18.60
CA PRO A 124 3.13 0.93 17.39
C PRO A 124 3.11 2.47 17.36
N PHE A 125 3.13 3.12 18.53
CA PHE A 125 3.27 4.57 18.63
C PHE A 125 4.67 5.03 18.24
N ASP A 126 5.70 4.35 18.75
CA ASP A 126 7.09 4.62 18.39
C ASP A 126 7.33 4.34 16.91
N PHE A 127 6.74 3.26 16.37
CA PHE A 127 6.80 2.95 14.95
C PHE A 127 6.25 4.10 14.08
N LEU A 128 5.07 4.62 14.43
CA LEU A 128 4.48 5.76 13.73
C LEU A 128 5.38 7.00 13.81
N PHE A 129 5.90 7.32 15.00
CA PHE A 129 6.81 8.45 15.18
C PHE A 129 8.06 8.31 14.31
N LEU A 130 8.74 7.17 14.38
CA LEU A 130 9.95 6.90 13.61
C LEU A 130 9.69 6.96 12.11
N ASN A 131 8.64 6.32 11.63
CA ASN A 131 8.25 6.35 10.21
C ASN A 131 8.01 7.79 9.71
N ARG A 132 7.55 8.69 10.59
CA ARG A 132 7.26 10.08 10.25
C ARG A 132 8.44 11.03 10.46
N ALA A 133 9.40 10.68 11.31
CA ALA A 133 10.58 11.48 11.64
C ALA A 133 11.88 10.99 11.01
N CYS A 134 11.91 9.80 10.41
CA CYS A 134 13.09 9.28 9.74
C CYS A 134 13.36 9.93 8.37
N PHE A 135 14.53 9.68 7.85
CA PHE A 135 14.97 10.16 6.53
C PHE A 135 14.04 9.59 5.43
N ASN A 136 13.42 10.48 4.67
CA ASN A 136 12.48 10.21 3.56
C ASN A 136 11.28 9.30 3.91
N GLY A 137 11.03 9.00 5.18
CA GLY A 137 9.99 8.06 5.57
C GLY A 137 10.27 6.63 5.13
N LEU A 138 11.54 6.27 5.04
CA LEU A 138 11.97 4.92 4.72
C LEU A 138 11.55 3.95 5.83
N MET A 139 11.27 2.72 5.43
CA MET A 139 10.99 1.63 6.36
C MET A 139 12.04 0.56 6.13
N ARG A 140 13.13 0.64 6.90
CA ARG A 140 14.29 -0.23 6.75
C ARG A 140 14.69 -0.82 8.10
N PHE A 141 15.01 -2.10 8.07
CA PHE A 141 15.44 -2.88 9.22
C PHE A 141 16.78 -3.56 8.90
N ASN A 142 17.60 -3.80 9.89
CA ASN A 142 18.81 -4.58 9.74
C ASN A 142 18.52 -6.09 9.82
N GLN A 143 19.55 -6.92 9.70
CA GLN A 143 19.42 -8.38 9.74
C GLN A 143 18.90 -8.93 11.09
N ASN A 144 19.01 -8.13 12.16
CA ASN A 144 18.47 -8.46 13.48
C ASN A 144 16.99 -8.03 13.64
N GLY A 145 16.36 -7.47 12.60
CA GLY A 145 14.98 -6.96 12.65
C GLY A 145 14.87 -5.61 13.35
N GLU A 146 15.97 -4.87 13.56
CA GLU A 146 15.97 -3.57 14.21
C GLU A 146 15.82 -2.45 13.19
N PHE A 147 14.95 -1.48 13.48
CA PHE A 147 14.79 -0.27 12.69
C PHE A 147 16.07 0.56 12.70
N ASN A 148 16.63 0.85 11.52
CA ASN A 148 17.95 1.46 11.40
C ASN A 148 18.02 2.71 10.50
N VAL A 149 16.87 3.33 10.20
CA VAL A 149 16.84 4.56 9.39
C VAL A 149 17.30 5.76 10.23
N PRO A 150 18.15 6.66 9.70
CA PRO A 150 18.58 7.84 10.41
C PRO A 150 17.47 8.90 10.51
N PHE A 151 17.67 9.86 11.41
CA PHE A 151 16.81 11.03 11.59
C PHE A 151 16.75 11.91 10.32
N CYS A 152 15.60 12.49 10.03
CA CYS A 152 15.42 13.40 8.89
C CYS A 152 16.01 14.81 9.10
N ARG A 153 16.65 15.09 10.24
CA ARG A 153 17.23 16.39 10.65
C ARG A 153 16.22 17.54 10.68
N LYS A 154 14.95 17.23 11.01
CA LYS A 154 13.88 18.22 11.14
C LYS A 154 13.29 18.16 12.56
N PRO A 155 13.86 18.86 13.56
CA PRO A 155 13.39 18.82 14.94
C PRO A 155 11.94 19.34 15.08
N HIS A 156 11.54 20.35 14.28
CA HIS A 156 10.16 20.88 14.25
C HIS A 156 9.23 20.07 13.35
N ARG A 157 9.45 18.75 13.22
CA ARG A 157 8.67 17.89 12.31
C ARG A 157 7.20 17.83 12.67
N PHE A 158 6.89 17.76 13.97
CA PHE A 158 5.53 17.52 14.46
C PHE A 158 4.82 18.82 14.82
N THR A 159 4.63 19.69 13.80
CA THR A 159 3.76 20.87 13.94
C THR A 159 2.31 20.48 14.24
N PRO A 160 1.50 21.36 14.87
CA PRO A 160 0.08 21.08 15.11
C PRO A 160 -0.69 20.65 13.85
N ALA A 161 -0.43 21.28 12.71
CA ALA A 161 -1.05 20.92 11.43
C ALA A 161 -0.63 19.52 10.96
N TYR A 162 0.63 19.14 11.17
CA TYR A 162 1.12 17.82 10.78
C TYR A 162 0.57 16.71 11.69
N ILE A 163 0.48 16.97 13.00
CA ILE A 163 -0.18 16.06 13.95
C ILE A 163 -1.65 15.88 13.56
N THR A 164 -2.38 16.97 13.30
CA THR A 164 -3.78 16.91 12.84
C THR A 164 -3.93 16.08 11.57
N LYS A 165 -3.03 16.24 10.60
CA LYS A 165 -3.03 15.39 9.39
C LYS A 165 -2.91 13.91 9.73
N ILE A 166 -1.97 13.53 10.61
CA ILE A 166 -1.74 12.13 11.00
C ILE A 166 -2.96 11.59 11.77
N THR A 167 -3.50 12.33 12.72
CA THR A 167 -4.67 11.90 13.48
C THR A 167 -5.91 11.74 12.62
N ASN A 168 -6.10 12.60 11.61
CA ASN A 168 -7.17 12.42 10.63
C ASN A 168 -6.98 11.15 9.77
N GLN A 169 -5.73 10.79 9.45
CA GLN A 169 -5.43 9.53 8.77
C GLN A 169 -5.74 8.31 9.66
N ILE A 170 -5.40 8.35 10.96
CA ILE A 170 -5.77 7.30 11.92
C ILE A 170 -7.30 7.17 12.03
N SER A 171 -8.01 8.29 12.18
CA SER A 171 -9.48 8.31 12.22
C SER A 171 -10.09 7.68 10.97
N TRP A 172 -9.57 8.03 9.80
CA TRP A 172 -10.03 7.45 8.54
C TRP A 172 -9.80 5.93 8.50
N VAL A 173 -8.60 5.45 8.86
CA VAL A 173 -8.27 4.01 8.89
C VAL A 173 -9.21 3.27 9.83
N SER A 174 -9.40 3.77 11.06
CA SER A 174 -10.33 3.19 12.03
C SER A 174 -11.76 3.11 11.47
N CYS A 175 -12.22 4.16 10.76
CA CYS A 175 -13.53 4.13 10.11
C CYS A 175 -13.65 3.09 8.99
N GLN A 176 -12.56 2.85 8.22
CA GLN A 176 -12.59 1.83 7.17
C GLN A 176 -12.71 0.40 7.71
N MET A 177 -12.18 0.14 8.90
CA MET A 177 -12.17 -1.17 9.54
C MET A 177 -13.43 -1.45 10.36
N ARG A 178 -14.17 -0.41 10.74
CA ARG A 178 -15.30 -0.52 11.69
C ARG A 178 -16.41 -1.42 11.15
N GLY A 179 -16.77 -2.46 11.95
CA GLY A 179 -17.83 -3.40 11.61
C GLY A 179 -17.50 -4.38 10.49
N LYS A 180 -16.22 -4.49 10.11
CA LYS A 180 -15.74 -5.35 9.02
C LYS A 180 -14.90 -6.50 9.54
N GLU A 181 -14.88 -7.59 8.77
CA GLU A 181 -14.12 -8.80 9.07
C GLU A 181 -12.73 -8.73 8.43
N TRP A 182 -11.85 -7.88 8.96
CA TRP A 182 -10.48 -7.78 8.50
C TRP A 182 -9.54 -8.52 9.45
N GLU A 183 -8.79 -9.46 8.89
CA GLU A 183 -7.75 -10.19 9.59
C GLU A 183 -6.38 -9.65 9.20
N PHE A 184 -5.60 -9.18 10.19
CA PHE A 184 -4.20 -8.80 10.03
C PHE A 184 -3.31 -9.89 10.60
N ARG A 185 -2.41 -10.46 9.78
CA ARG A 185 -1.57 -11.59 10.19
C ARG A 185 -0.11 -11.38 9.74
N VAL A 186 0.82 -11.59 10.66
CA VAL A 186 2.24 -11.74 10.29
C VAL A 186 2.39 -13.09 9.62
N ALA A 187 2.61 -13.09 8.31
CA ALA A 187 2.71 -14.31 7.51
C ALA A 187 3.46 -14.06 6.21
N SER A 188 4.01 -15.13 5.63
CA SER A 188 4.56 -15.09 4.29
C SER A 188 3.45 -15.00 3.23
N TRP A 189 3.80 -14.57 2.04
CA TRP A 189 2.86 -14.53 0.92
C TRP A 189 2.38 -15.95 0.54
N GLU A 190 3.23 -16.97 0.68
CA GLU A 190 2.86 -18.37 0.43
C GLU A 190 1.74 -18.83 1.36
N GLU A 191 1.83 -18.47 2.65
CA GLU A 191 0.79 -18.80 3.63
C GLU A 191 -0.53 -18.12 3.30
N ALA A 192 -0.48 -16.84 2.88
CA ALA A 192 -1.67 -16.10 2.46
C ALA A 192 -2.33 -16.70 1.20
N LEU A 193 -1.53 -17.08 0.19
CA LEU A 193 -2.05 -17.67 -1.04
C LEU A 193 -2.64 -19.08 -0.83
N ARG A 194 -2.08 -19.85 0.10
CA ARG A 194 -2.54 -21.23 0.38
C ARG A 194 -3.98 -21.30 0.89
N VAL A 195 -4.45 -20.26 1.55
CA VAL A 195 -5.80 -20.19 2.13
C VAL A 195 -6.82 -19.47 1.26
N ALA A 196 -6.44 -19.11 0.02
CA ALA A 196 -7.34 -18.46 -0.92
C ALA A 196 -8.44 -19.43 -1.42
N SER A 197 -9.67 -18.93 -1.46
CA SER A 197 -10.88 -19.64 -1.88
C SER A 197 -11.39 -19.10 -3.23
N PRO A 198 -12.24 -19.85 -3.99
CA PRO A 198 -12.65 -19.47 -5.34
C PRO A 198 -13.32 -18.09 -5.46
N ASP A 199 -14.02 -17.62 -4.41
CA ASP A 199 -14.70 -16.32 -4.41
C ASP A 199 -13.82 -15.16 -3.89
N ASP A 200 -12.61 -15.46 -3.39
CA ASP A 200 -11.64 -14.45 -2.96
C ASP A 200 -11.06 -13.66 -4.16
N PHE A 201 -10.41 -12.56 -3.88
CA PHE A 201 -9.58 -11.84 -4.85
C PHE A 201 -8.23 -11.50 -4.21
N VAL A 202 -7.13 -11.83 -4.90
CA VAL A 202 -5.78 -11.60 -4.41
C VAL A 202 -5.15 -10.41 -5.15
N TYR A 203 -4.76 -9.38 -4.41
CA TYR A 203 -3.96 -8.27 -4.93
C TYR A 203 -2.51 -8.40 -4.48
N LEU A 204 -1.60 -8.46 -5.44
CA LEU A 204 -0.18 -8.70 -5.24
C LEU A 204 0.65 -7.47 -5.59
N ASP A 205 1.49 -7.02 -4.67
CA ASP A 205 2.46 -5.94 -4.87
C ASP A 205 3.82 -6.32 -4.27
N PRO A 206 4.49 -7.35 -4.82
CA PRO A 206 5.75 -7.85 -4.29
C PRO A 206 6.88 -6.84 -4.45
N PRO A 207 7.99 -6.99 -3.72
CA PRO A 207 9.21 -6.25 -3.96
C PRO A 207 9.71 -6.41 -5.40
N TYR A 208 10.32 -5.36 -5.96
CA TYR A 208 10.80 -5.39 -7.35
C TYR A 208 12.25 -5.81 -7.43
N ILE A 209 12.57 -6.81 -8.25
CA ILE A 209 13.94 -7.24 -8.51
C ILE A 209 14.76 -6.10 -9.13
N GLY A 210 16.00 -5.95 -8.68
CA GLY A 210 16.97 -5.02 -9.25
C GLY A 210 16.74 -3.55 -8.90
N ARG A 211 15.84 -3.24 -7.99
CA ARG A 211 15.85 -2.00 -7.22
C ARG A 211 16.52 -2.27 -5.88
N HIS A 212 17.38 -1.36 -5.42
CA HIS A 212 17.82 -1.34 -4.03
C HIS A 212 16.59 -1.03 -3.17
N THR A 213 15.97 -2.07 -2.68
CA THR A 213 14.81 -1.98 -1.81
C THR A 213 15.29 -2.31 -0.42
N ASP A 214 15.15 -1.37 0.50
CA ASP A 214 15.42 -1.55 1.92
C ASP A 214 14.26 -2.33 2.57
N TYR A 215 13.85 -3.46 1.97
CA TYR A 215 12.79 -4.28 2.49
C TYR A 215 13.27 -5.12 3.67
N TYR A 216 12.34 -5.45 4.54
CA TYR A 216 12.54 -6.33 5.70
C TYR A 216 13.11 -7.69 5.30
N ASN A 217 12.73 -8.19 4.11
CA ASN A 217 13.24 -9.44 3.52
C ASN A 217 13.86 -9.19 2.15
N HIS A 218 14.89 -9.96 1.84
CA HIS A 218 15.48 -10.01 0.51
C HIS A 218 14.47 -10.64 -0.47
N TRP A 219 14.34 -10.06 -1.69
CA TRP A 219 13.52 -10.60 -2.77
C TRP A 219 14.40 -10.85 -4.00
N ASP A 220 14.44 -12.10 -4.45
CA ASP A 220 15.29 -12.51 -5.54
C ASP A 220 14.50 -13.11 -6.73
N MET A 221 15.23 -13.66 -7.71
CA MET A 221 14.65 -14.31 -8.87
C MET A 221 13.88 -15.57 -8.49
N ASN A 222 14.36 -16.35 -7.51
CA ASN A 222 13.69 -17.58 -7.07
C ASN A 222 12.34 -17.25 -6.41
N ASP A 223 12.27 -16.18 -5.62
CA ASP A 223 11.01 -15.71 -5.04
C ASP A 223 10.01 -15.33 -6.13
N THR A 224 10.46 -14.65 -7.18
CA THR A 224 9.63 -14.26 -8.30
C THR A 224 9.13 -15.47 -9.09
N LEU A 225 9.97 -16.47 -9.33
CA LEU A 225 9.58 -17.71 -10.00
C LEU A 225 8.57 -18.51 -9.16
N ARG A 226 8.81 -18.62 -7.84
CA ARG A 226 7.88 -19.29 -6.91
C ARG A 226 6.53 -18.57 -6.88
N LEU A 227 6.54 -17.22 -6.86
CA LEU A 227 5.31 -16.45 -6.90
C LEU A 227 4.53 -16.68 -8.20
N ALA A 228 5.19 -16.64 -9.36
CA ALA A 228 4.55 -16.90 -10.65
C ALA A 228 3.93 -18.30 -10.70
N GLN A 229 4.62 -19.31 -10.17
CA GLN A 229 4.09 -20.67 -10.07
C GLN A 229 2.88 -20.77 -9.15
N ALA A 230 2.93 -20.13 -7.97
CA ALA A 230 1.83 -20.13 -7.00
C ALA A 230 0.59 -19.40 -7.55
N MET A 231 0.78 -18.29 -8.27
CA MET A 231 -0.32 -17.54 -8.89
C MET A 231 -1.11 -18.38 -9.89
N ARG A 232 -0.45 -19.22 -10.69
CA ARG A 232 -1.12 -20.11 -11.65
C ARG A 232 -2.02 -21.15 -10.98
N GLN A 233 -1.75 -21.49 -9.72
CA GLN A 233 -2.52 -22.46 -8.93
C GLN A 233 -3.67 -21.83 -8.14
N LEU A 234 -3.76 -20.48 -8.10
CA LEU A 234 -4.84 -19.81 -7.36
C LEU A 234 -6.22 -20.19 -7.91
N PRO A 235 -7.18 -20.53 -7.04
CA PRO A 235 -8.54 -20.88 -7.48
C PRO A 235 -9.40 -19.66 -7.82
N CYS A 236 -8.93 -18.43 -7.49
CA CYS A 236 -9.69 -17.17 -7.50
C CYS A 236 -9.12 -16.15 -8.47
N GLY A 237 -9.76 -14.96 -8.55
CA GLY A 237 -9.26 -13.81 -9.26
C GLY A 237 -8.02 -13.23 -8.59
N TYR A 238 -7.11 -12.68 -9.40
CA TYR A 238 -5.95 -11.96 -8.87
C TYR A 238 -5.46 -10.87 -9.81
N ALA A 239 -4.72 -9.93 -9.24
CA ALA A 239 -3.99 -8.92 -9.98
C ALA A 239 -2.61 -8.70 -9.34
N LEU A 240 -1.59 -8.51 -10.20
CA LEU A 240 -0.21 -8.27 -9.83
C LEU A 240 0.21 -6.90 -10.31
N SER A 241 0.67 -6.04 -9.39
CA SER A 241 1.32 -4.77 -9.71
C SER A 241 2.82 -4.95 -9.80
N MET A 242 3.43 -4.40 -10.87
CA MET A 242 4.88 -4.27 -10.96
C MET A 242 5.31 -3.16 -11.93
N TRP A 243 6.58 -2.77 -11.87
CA TRP A 243 7.11 -1.84 -12.85
C TRP A 243 7.22 -2.54 -14.22
N LEU A 244 6.87 -1.82 -15.27
CA LEU A 244 6.98 -2.33 -16.64
C LEU A 244 8.23 -1.82 -17.33
N GLU A 245 8.39 -0.50 -17.35
CA GLU A 245 9.44 0.14 -18.14
C GLU A 245 9.75 1.54 -17.61
N ASN A 246 11.00 1.95 -17.77
CA ASN A 246 11.44 3.32 -17.60
C ASN A 246 12.34 3.71 -18.78
N ARG A 247 12.91 4.92 -18.78
CA ARG A 247 13.77 5.43 -19.85
C ARG A 247 14.96 4.51 -20.19
N TYR A 248 15.41 3.69 -19.26
CA TYR A 248 16.68 2.96 -19.36
C TYR A 248 16.51 1.45 -19.57
N ARG A 249 15.40 0.87 -19.11
CA ARG A 249 15.19 -0.58 -19.13
C ARG A 249 13.71 -0.96 -19.09
N ARG A 250 13.43 -2.13 -19.67
CA ARG A 250 12.13 -2.82 -19.59
C ARG A 250 12.24 -4.05 -18.70
N ASN A 251 11.18 -4.39 -18.03
CA ASN A 251 11.06 -5.59 -17.20
C ASN A 251 10.68 -6.78 -18.07
N GLY A 252 11.70 -7.50 -18.59
CA GLY A 252 11.48 -8.69 -19.41
C GLY A 252 10.83 -9.88 -18.68
N LEU A 253 10.75 -9.84 -17.34
CA LEU A 253 10.08 -10.89 -16.57
C LEU A 253 8.58 -10.95 -16.85
N ILE A 254 7.97 -9.83 -17.22
CA ILE A 254 6.54 -9.80 -17.55
C ILE A 254 6.26 -10.68 -18.75
N ASP A 255 7.02 -10.52 -19.83
CA ASP A 255 6.86 -11.29 -21.05
C ASP A 255 7.27 -12.77 -20.85
N MET A 256 8.13 -13.08 -19.90
CA MET A 256 8.63 -14.43 -19.63
C MET A 256 7.72 -15.25 -18.70
N LEU A 257 7.13 -14.60 -17.68
CA LEU A 257 6.44 -15.31 -16.59
C LEU A 257 4.92 -15.12 -16.57
N TRP A 258 4.41 -14.04 -17.19
CA TRP A 258 3.02 -13.60 -17.08
C TRP A 258 2.41 -13.12 -18.41
N ASP A 259 2.86 -13.70 -19.54
CA ASP A 259 2.38 -13.41 -20.88
C ASP A 259 0.91 -13.84 -21.08
N ASP A 260 0.43 -14.75 -20.25
CA ASP A 260 -0.95 -15.26 -20.21
C ASP A 260 -1.94 -14.33 -19.47
N LEU A 261 -1.44 -13.28 -18.80
CA LEU A 261 -2.27 -12.34 -18.06
C LEU A 261 -2.68 -11.13 -18.90
N GLU A 262 -3.82 -10.54 -18.54
CA GLU A 262 -4.29 -9.29 -19.16
C GLU A 262 -3.48 -8.09 -18.64
N LEU A 263 -2.64 -7.52 -19.49
CA LEU A 263 -1.82 -6.35 -19.15
C LEU A 263 -2.63 -5.05 -19.25
N ARG A 264 -2.57 -4.25 -18.20
CA ARG A 264 -2.99 -2.84 -18.18
C ARG A 264 -1.80 -1.98 -17.79
N VAL A 265 -1.62 -0.86 -18.48
CA VAL A 265 -0.44 0.01 -18.30
C VAL A 265 -0.85 1.36 -17.77
N TYR A 266 -0.18 1.80 -16.71
CA TYR A 266 -0.32 3.13 -16.12
C TYR A 266 0.96 3.93 -16.29
N ARG A 267 0.86 5.08 -16.97
CA ARG A 267 1.98 6.01 -17.11
C ARG A 267 2.06 6.92 -15.89
N HIS A 268 3.17 6.88 -15.20
CA HIS A 268 3.41 7.65 -14.00
C HIS A 268 4.69 8.49 -14.14
N PHE A 269 4.63 9.73 -13.65
CA PHE A 269 5.80 10.62 -13.59
C PHE A 269 6.29 10.71 -12.14
N TYR A 270 7.52 10.28 -11.89
CA TYR A 270 8.16 10.39 -10.59
C TYR A 270 8.83 11.75 -10.45
N HIS A 271 8.38 12.55 -9.47
CA HIS A 271 8.98 13.83 -9.12
C HIS A 271 10.10 13.73 -8.07
N ILE A 272 10.49 12.51 -7.67
CA ILE A 272 11.46 12.26 -6.60
C ILE A 272 12.82 11.99 -7.24
N GLY A 273 13.67 13.02 -7.30
CA GLY A 273 15.05 12.95 -7.69
C GLY A 273 15.75 14.28 -7.39
N ALA A 274 17.00 14.22 -6.92
CA ALA A 274 17.79 15.41 -6.58
C ALA A 274 18.15 16.24 -7.82
N THR A 275 18.14 15.63 -9.00
CA THR A 275 18.42 16.29 -10.29
C THR A 275 17.25 16.10 -11.26
N GLU A 276 17.14 16.98 -12.26
CA GLU A 276 16.10 16.94 -13.29
C GLU A 276 16.16 15.65 -14.13
N GLU A 277 17.35 15.07 -14.29
CA GLU A 277 17.62 13.82 -15.01
C GLU A 277 17.02 12.58 -14.29
N LEU A 278 16.81 12.65 -12.98
CA LEU A 278 16.17 11.59 -12.19
C LEU A 278 14.63 11.67 -12.20
N ARG A 279 14.05 12.72 -12.80
CA ARG A 279 12.61 12.92 -12.96
C ARG A 279 12.13 12.30 -14.27
N ASN A 280 11.99 10.99 -14.31
CA ASN A 280 11.60 10.27 -15.50
C ASN A 280 10.19 9.69 -15.39
N TRP A 281 9.54 9.53 -16.55
CA TRP A 281 8.35 8.73 -16.66
C TRP A 281 8.67 7.25 -16.38
N MET A 282 7.73 6.58 -15.76
CA MET A 282 7.74 5.15 -15.54
C MET A 282 6.39 4.57 -15.92
N LEU A 283 6.41 3.42 -16.55
CA LEU A 283 5.25 2.61 -16.80
C LEU A 283 5.14 1.57 -15.70
N GLU A 284 3.98 1.53 -15.07
CA GLU A 284 3.58 0.49 -14.11
C GLU A 284 2.63 -0.47 -14.82
N ALA A 285 2.85 -1.76 -14.65
CA ALA A 285 1.98 -2.82 -15.14
C ALA A 285 1.00 -3.24 -14.04
N LEU A 286 -0.23 -3.48 -14.43
CA LEU A 286 -1.22 -4.24 -13.67
C LEU A 286 -1.58 -5.47 -14.51
N LEU A 287 -1.13 -6.62 -14.07
CA LEU A 287 -1.33 -7.92 -14.71
C LEU A 287 -2.51 -8.59 -14.03
N ILE A 288 -3.56 -8.91 -14.78
CA ILE A 288 -4.84 -9.37 -14.24
C ILE A 288 -5.15 -10.75 -14.82
N ARG A 289 -5.58 -11.67 -13.97
CA ARG A 289 -6.07 -12.99 -14.43
C ARG A 289 -7.19 -12.82 -15.47
N PRO A 290 -7.16 -13.53 -16.61
CA PRO A 290 -8.24 -13.52 -17.60
C PRO A 290 -9.61 -13.77 -16.98
N GLY A 291 -10.61 -12.97 -17.39
CA GLY A 291 -11.96 -12.99 -16.83
C GLY A 291 -12.18 -12.11 -15.61
N PHE A 292 -11.11 -11.56 -15.01
CA PHE A 292 -11.17 -10.62 -13.88
C PHE A 292 -10.74 -9.21 -14.25
N ALA A 293 -10.45 -8.95 -15.51
CA ALA A 293 -10.21 -7.60 -16.02
C ALA A 293 -11.52 -6.98 -16.53
N VAL A 294 -11.62 -5.65 -16.40
CA VAL A 294 -12.69 -4.88 -17.04
C VAL A 294 -12.40 -4.81 -18.54
N PRO A 295 -13.37 -5.16 -19.43
CA PRO A 295 -13.18 -5.05 -20.88
C PRO A 295 -12.79 -3.63 -21.32
N ILE A 296 -11.86 -3.51 -22.26
CA ILE A 296 -11.33 -2.21 -22.72
C ILE A 296 -12.45 -1.34 -23.32
N HIS A 297 -13.42 -1.95 -24.02
CA HIS A 297 -14.55 -1.24 -24.64
C HIS A 297 -15.47 -0.58 -23.61
N ALA A 298 -15.64 -1.17 -22.42
CA ALA A 298 -16.42 -0.58 -21.33
C ALA A 298 -15.76 0.67 -20.70
N GLN A 299 -14.46 0.89 -20.94
CA GLN A 299 -13.76 2.09 -20.47
C GLN A 299 -14.01 3.31 -21.35
N ALA A 300 -14.26 3.12 -22.65
CA ALA A 300 -14.54 4.20 -23.60
C ALA A 300 -15.90 4.87 -23.30
N GLU A 301 -16.91 4.11 -22.89
CA GLU A 301 -18.23 4.66 -22.54
C GLU A 301 -18.21 5.50 -21.26
N LEU A 302 -17.37 5.16 -20.27
CA LEU A 302 -17.16 5.95 -19.05
C LEU A 302 -16.41 7.27 -19.32
N GLY A 303 -15.66 7.36 -20.43
CA GLY A 303 -14.96 8.56 -20.87
C GLY A 303 -15.86 9.50 -21.69
N SER A 304 -16.77 8.96 -22.53
CA SER A 304 -17.65 9.74 -23.42
C SER A 304 -18.78 10.46 -22.67
N HIS A 305 -19.30 9.89 -21.58
CA HIS A 305 -20.26 10.60 -20.70
C HIS A 305 -19.68 11.84 -19.97
N ARG A 306 -18.33 12.02 -19.98
CA ARG A 306 -17.71 13.22 -19.40
C ARG A 306 -17.60 14.39 -20.35
N GLN A 307 -17.56 14.18 -21.66
CA GLN A 307 -17.53 15.26 -22.65
C GLN A 307 -18.92 15.88 -22.90
N SER A 308 -19.99 15.10 -22.79
CA SER A 308 -21.35 15.61 -22.98
C SER A 308 -21.87 16.50 -21.84
N HIS A 309 -21.36 16.35 -20.60
CA HIS A 309 -21.74 17.21 -19.48
C HIS A 309 -20.94 18.54 -19.40
N GLN A 310 -19.81 18.68 -20.07
CA GLN A 310 -19.06 19.93 -20.15
C GLN A 310 -19.54 20.86 -21.27
N LEU A 311 -20.22 20.32 -22.28
CA LEU A 311 -20.80 21.13 -23.38
C LEU A 311 -22.22 21.64 -23.12
N SER A 312 -22.86 21.26 -22.03
CA SER A 312 -24.20 21.76 -21.62
C SER A 312 -24.15 22.86 -20.56
N LEU A 313 -22.96 23.38 -20.21
CA LEU A 313 -22.74 24.46 -19.25
C LEU A 313 -21.96 25.64 -19.85
N LEU A 314 -21.90 25.74 -21.17
CA LEU A 314 -21.57 26.95 -21.94
C LEU A 314 -22.79 27.34 -22.77
#